data_8b804cc09ae6495edcaa64ec61b4d45f
#
_entry.id   8b804cc09ae6495edcaa64ec61b4d45f
#
_cell.length_a   1.000
_cell.length_b   1.000
_cell.length_c   1.000
_cell.angle_alpha   90.00
_cell.angle_beta   90.00
_cell.angle_gamma   90.00
#
_symmetry.space_group_name_H-M   'P 1'
#
loop_
_entity.id
_entity.type
_entity.pdbx_description
1 polymer ?
#
loop_
_entity_poly.entity_id
_entity_poly.type
_entity_poly.pdbx_seq_one_letter_code
_entity_poly.pdbx_strand_id
1 'polypeptide(L)'
;KKKKNGIVTRFEYQLHPVGPNVLCGLIVFPLDEAKSVITQFARFTETMPDELNVWMVTRKAPPLPFLPEAVHGKEIVALAICYAGDPLEGEKHIEPLRRFGNAYGEHIGVQPYIDWQKAFDPLLTPGARNYWKSHNFSMLEEEPIDTIIEYAGALPSSQCEIFIATIGGQTGRVQPEAMAYSNRDANYVMNVHA
;
A
#
# COMPACT_ATOMS: atom_id res chain seq x y z
N LYS A 1 21.85 21.53 14.71
CA LYS A 1 21.28 20.17 14.81
C LYS A 1 21.96 19.42 15.94
N LYS A 2 21.30 19.17 17.07
CA LYS A 2 21.82 18.28 18.11
C LYS A 2 21.66 16.84 17.60
N LYS A 3 22.78 16.20 17.21
CA LYS A 3 22.81 14.75 17.01
C LYS A 3 22.52 14.10 18.37
N LYS A 4 21.36 13.46 18.51
CA LYS A 4 21.04 12.67 19.69
C LYS A 4 21.49 11.23 19.41
N ASN A 5 22.67 10.89 19.92
CA ASN A 5 23.16 9.51 19.92
C ASN A 5 22.80 8.89 21.27
N GLY A 6 22.04 7.81 21.25
CA GLY A 6 21.64 7.11 22.47
C GLY A 6 20.77 5.91 22.18
N ILE A 7 20.53 5.10 23.20
CA ILE A 7 19.61 3.96 23.17
C ILE A 7 18.25 4.46 23.65
N VAL A 8 17.22 4.28 22.82
CA VAL A 8 15.83 4.60 23.19
C VAL A 8 15.29 3.45 24.04
N THR A 9 14.90 3.75 25.26
CA THR A 9 14.36 2.75 26.22
C THR A 9 12.85 2.84 26.39
N ARG A 10 12.23 3.93 25.97
CA ARG A 10 10.78 4.15 26.09
C ARG A 10 10.29 5.12 25.04
N PHE A 11 9.11 4.85 24.49
CA PHE A 11 8.30 5.78 23.68
C PHE A 11 7.00 6.08 24.42
N GLU A 12 6.53 7.32 24.31
CA GLU A 12 5.24 7.76 24.78
C GLU A 12 4.53 8.48 23.64
N TYR A 13 3.31 8.03 23.28
CA TYR A 13 2.55 8.53 22.16
C TYR A 13 1.18 9.02 22.59
N GLN A 14 0.73 10.11 21.95
CA GLN A 14 -0.68 10.48 21.90
C GLN A 14 -1.32 9.67 20.78
N LEU A 15 -2.20 8.72 21.13
CA LEU A 15 -2.88 7.89 20.14
C LEU A 15 -4.10 8.60 19.56
N HIS A 16 -4.41 8.31 18.32
CA HIS A 16 -5.66 8.69 17.69
C HIS A 16 -6.76 7.67 17.99
N PRO A 17 -8.03 8.09 18.15
CA PRO A 17 -9.14 7.16 18.28
C PRO A 17 -9.36 6.45 16.95
N VAL A 18 -9.04 5.15 16.88
CA VAL A 18 -9.26 4.29 15.72
C VAL A 18 -9.97 3.02 16.17
N GLY A 19 -11.01 2.66 15.48
CA GLY A 19 -11.66 1.37 15.63
C GLY A 19 -12.57 1.23 16.86
N PRO A 20 -12.78 -0.02 17.34
CA PRO A 20 -11.96 -1.21 17.07
C PRO A 20 -12.04 -1.73 15.63
N ASN A 21 -13.10 -1.40 14.89
CA ASN A 21 -13.30 -1.83 13.53
C ASN A 21 -12.91 -0.75 12.52
N VAL A 22 -12.43 -1.16 11.36
CA VAL A 22 -12.08 -0.32 10.21
C VAL A 22 -12.70 -0.90 8.94
N LEU A 23 -12.96 -0.05 7.95
CA LEU A 23 -13.34 -0.51 6.62
C LEU A 23 -12.05 -0.79 5.83
N CYS A 24 -11.81 -2.05 5.49
CA CYS A 24 -10.56 -2.43 4.83
C CYS A 24 -10.71 -3.66 3.95
N GLY A 25 -9.74 -3.89 3.10
CA GLY A 25 -9.74 -5.04 2.20
C GLY A 25 -8.86 -4.85 0.98
N LEU A 26 -9.16 -5.66 -0.03
CA LEU A 26 -8.39 -5.75 -1.27
C LEU A 26 -9.28 -5.59 -2.48
N ILE A 27 -8.77 -4.90 -3.52
CA ILE A 27 -9.26 -4.98 -4.90
C ILE A 27 -8.12 -5.49 -5.76
N VAL A 28 -8.36 -6.49 -6.61
CA VAL A 28 -7.33 -7.16 -7.40
C VAL A 28 -7.61 -7.01 -8.88
N PHE A 29 -6.65 -6.47 -9.62
CA PHE A 29 -6.73 -6.21 -11.05
C PHE A 29 -5.72 -7.07 -11.83
N PRO A 30 -5.99 -7.35 -13.13
CA PRO A 30 -5.02 -7.95 -14.03
C PRO A 30 -3.76 -7.05 -14.18
N LEU A 31 -2.58 -7.65 -14.39
CA LEU A 31 -1.36 -6.88 -14.65
C LEU A 31 -1.40 -6.13 -16.00
N ASP A 32 -2.12 -6.63 -17.00
CA ASP A 32 -2.30 -5.97 -18.29
C ASP A 32 -3.08 -4.65 -18.20
N GLU A 33 -3.83 -4.44 -17.12
CA GLU A 33 -4.46 -3.15 -16.81
C GLU A 33 -3.60 -2.26 -15.88
N ALA A 34 -2.40 -2.69 -15.52
CA ALA A 34 -1.56 -2.00 -14.52
C ALA A 34 -1.31 -0.53 -14.84
N LYS A 35 -1.08 -0.17 -16.12
CA LYS A 35 -0.83 1.23 -16.50
C LYS A 35 -2.02 2.12 -16.16
N SER A 36 -3.24 1.67 -16.47
CA SER A 36 -4.47 2.39 -16.12
C SER A 36 -4.65 2.48 -14.61
N VAL A 37 -4.52 1.36 -13.91
CA VAL A 37 -4.73 1.27 -12.46
C VAL A 37 -3.74 2.16 -11.71
N ILE A 38 -2.44 2.10 -12.03
CA ILE A 38 -1.39 2.87 -11.34
C ILE A 38 -1.52 4.37 -11.65
N THR A 39 -1.85 4.73 -12.89
CA THR A 39 -2.08 6.13 -13.26
C THR A 39 -3.27 6.73 -12.50
N GLN A 40 -4.37 5.97 -12.40
CA GLN A 40 -5.54 6.42 -11.65
C GLN A 40 -5.27 6.45 -10.14
N PHE A 41 -4.53 5.47 -9.60
CA PHE A 41 -4.06 5.47 -8.23
C PHE A 41 -3.24 6.74 -7.92
N ALA A 42 -2.27 7.09 -8.77
CA ALA A 42 -1.46 8.31 -8.58
C ALA A 42 -2.33 9.58 -8.50
N ARG A 43 -3.30 9.72 -9.40
CA ARG A 43 -4.23 10.87 -9.39
C ARG A 43 -5.16 10.88 -8.17
N PHE A 44 -5.67 9.71 -7.79
CA PHE A 44 -6.58 9.56 -6.66
C PHE A 44 -5.93 9.97 -5.34
N THR A 45 -4.67 9.60 -5.13
CA THR A 45 -3.94 9.86 -3.89
C THR A 45 -3.66 11.35 -3.65
N GLU A 46 -3.72 12.21 -4.67
CA GLU A 46 -3.56 13.66 -4.52
C GLU A 46 -4.66 14.30 -3.65
N THR A 47 -5.85 13.70 -3.63
CA THR A 47 -7.03 14.23 -2.92
C THR A 47 -7.56 13.29 -1.85
N MET A 48 -6.81 12.24 -1.56
CA MET A 48 -7.19 11.21 -0.59
C MET A 48 -7.25 11.80 0.83
N PRO A 49 -8.30 11.51 1.64
CA PRO A 49 -8.35 11.97 3.01
C PRO A 49 -7.34 11.26 3.91
N ASP A 50 -6.96 11.90 5.02
CA ASP A 50 -5.96 11.36 5.97
C ASP A 50 -6.36 10.01 6.59
N GLU A 51 -7.66 9.74 6.70
CA GLU A 51 -8.22 8.51 7.25
C GLU A 51 -8.10 7.32 6.30
N LEU A 52 -7.89 7.56 5.00
CA LEU A 52 -7.74 6.52 3.99
C LEU A 52 -6.27 6.25 3.71
N ASN A 53 -5.88 4.99 3.78
CA ASN A 53 -4.58 4.52 3.31
C ASN A 53 -4.77 3.47 2.22
N VAL A 54 -4.04 3.61 1.14
CA VAL A 54 -4.08 2.66 0.01
C VAL A 54 -2.65 2.28 -0.36
N TRP A 55 -2.37 0.99 -0.33
CA TRP A 55 -1.14 0.42 -0.86
C TRP A 55 -1.41 -0.22 -2.21
N MET A 56 -0.55 0.03 -3.16
CA MET A 56 -0.53 -0.65 -4.45
C MET A 56 0.57 -1.70 -4.44
N VAL A 57 0.21 -2.95 -4.76
CA VAL A 57 1.13 -4.08 -4.72
C VAL A 57 1.05 -4.84 -6.04
N THR A 58 2.19 -5.05 -6.70
CA THR A 58 2.29 -5.98 -7.82
C THR A 58 2.97 -7.26 -7.36
N ARG A 59 2.36 -8.41 -7.64
CA ARG A 59 2.85 -9.73 -7.24
C ARG A 59 2.15 -10.85 -8.01
N LYS A 60 2.55 -12.09 -7.77
CA LYS A 60 1.75 -13.24 -8.19
C LYS A 60 0.59 -13.46 -7.22
N ALA A 61 -0.62 -13.63 -7.76
CA ALA A 61 -1.84 -13.76 -6.97
C ALA A 61 -1.76 -14.97 -6.03
N PRO A 62 -1.87 -14.77 -4.71
CA PRO A 62 -2.04 -15.88 -3.78
C PRO A 62 -3.43 -16.51 -3.95
N PRO A 63 -3.65 -17.74 -3.43
CA PRO A 63 -4.93 -18.43 -3.53
C PRO A 63 -5.97 -17.84 -2.55
N LEU A 64 -6.43 -16.62 -2.84
CA LEU A 64 -7.44 -15.94 -2.04
C LEU A 64 -8.84 -16.46 -2.39
N PRO A 65 -9.71 -16.73 -1.39
CA PRO A 65 -11.04 -17.33 -1.60
C PRO A 65 -11.98 -16.52 -2.50
N PHE A 66 -11.80 -15.20 -2.58
CA PHE A 66 -12.63 -14.31 -3.41
C PHE A 66 -12.11 -14.17 -4.84
N LEU A 67 -10.95 -14.77 -5.18
CA LEU A 67 -10.41 -14.78 -6.53
C LEU A 67 -10.75 -16.10 -7.24
N PRO A 68 -11.09 -16.06 -8.54
CA PRO A 68 -11.21 -17.28 -9.33
C PRO A 68 -9.91 -18.10 -9.31
N GLU A 69 -10.01 -19.43 -9.25
CA GLU A 69 -8.83 -20.32 -9.27
C GLU A 69 -7.92 -20.08 -10.47
N ALA A 70 -8.50 -19.73 -11.62
CA ALA A 70 -7.76 -19.41 -12.84
C ALA A 70 -6.85 -18.15 -12.72
N VAL A 71 -7.01 -17.36 -11.68
CA VAL A 71 -6.19 -16.16 -11.40
C VAL A 71 -5.01 -16.51 -10.49
N HIS A 72 -5.09 -17.57 -9.69
CA HIS A 72 -4.04 -17.95 -8.76
C HIS A 72 -2.70 -18.13 -9.48
N GLY A 73 -1.65 -17.51 -8.97
CA GLY A 73 -0.30 -17.54 -9.54
C GLY A 73 -0.07 -16.59 -10.73
N LYS A 74 -1.10 -15.92 -11.26
CA LYS A 74 -0.91 -14.89 -12.29
C LYS A 74 -0.38 -13.60 -11.67
N GLU A 75 0.32 -12.82 -12.47
CA GLU A 75 0.74 -11.47 -12.10
C GLU A 75 -0.47 -10.54 -12.00
N ILE A 76 -0.52 -9.78 -10.91
CA ILE A 76 -1.64 -8.90 -10.57
C ILE A 76 -1.16 -7.55 -10.06
N VAL A 77 -2.09 -6.58 -10.08
CA VAL A 77 -2.03 -5.36 -9.27
C VAL A 77 -3.12 -5.44 -8.21
N ALA A 78 -2.75 -5.32 -6.96
CA ALA A 78 -3.69 -5.29 -5.84
C ALA A 78 -3.65 -3.91 -5.16
N LEU A 79 -4.82 -3.38 -4.83
CA LEU A 79 -4.98 -2.25 -3.92
C LEU A 79 -5.36 -2.78 -2.55
N ALA A 80 -4.48 -2.57 -1.56
CA ALA A 80 -4.77 -2.88 -0.16
C ALA A 80 -5.23 -1.59 0.53
N ILE A 81 -6.44 -1.60 1.04
CA ILE A 81 -7.19 -0.42 1.44
C ILE A 81 -7.51 -0.50 2.92
N CYS A 82 -7.31 0.60 3.64
CA CYS A 82 -7.75 0.73 5.03
C CYS A 82 -8.27 2.15 5.27
N TYR A 83 -9.52 2.25 5.68
CA TYR A 83 -10.14 3.50 6.09
C TYR A 83 -10.44 3.47 7.59
N ALA A 84 -9.87 4.42 8.32
CA ALA A 84 -9.90 4.47 9.79
C ALA A 84 -10.98 5.40 10.37
N GLY A 85 -11.91 5.91 9.54
CA GLY A 85 -13.04 6.74 9.92
C GLY A 85 -14.36 5.98 9.99
N ASP A 86 -15.47 6.71 9.82
CA ASP A 86 -16.81 6.12 9.74
C ASP A 86 -16.93 5.24 8.49
N PRO A 87 -17.33 3.95 8.59
CA PRO A 87 -17.38 3.04 7.45
C PRO A 87 -18.31 3.51 6.32
N LEU A 88 -19.39 4.21 6.61
CA LEU A 88 -20.32 4.73 5.58
C LEU A 88 -19.68 5.85 4.75
N GLU A 89 -18.88 6.70 5.39
CA GLU A 89 -18.07 7.70 4.68
C GLU A 89 -16.93 7.01 3.93
N GLY A 90 -16.31 5.99 4.53
CA GLY A 90 -15.27 5.18 3.90
C GLY A 90 -15.70 4.56 2.58
N GLU A 91 -16.92 4.03 2.49
CA GLU A 91 -17.46 3.47 1.25
C GLU A 91 -17.48 4.51 0.11
N LYS A 92 -17.83 5.76 0.42
CA LYS A 92 -17.83 6.83 -0.59
C LYS A 92 -16.43 7.15 -1.09
N HIS A 93 -15.44 7.10 -0.19
CA HIS A 93 -14.04 7.35 -0.55
C HIS A 93 -13.41 6.18 -1.31
N ILE A 94 -13.85 4.95 -1.08
CA ILE A 94 -13.34 3.74 -1.73
C ILE A 94 -13.97 3.53 -3.11
N GLU A 95 -15.22 3.96 -3.31
CA GLU A 95 -15.97 3.74 -4.55
C GLU A 95 -15.20 4.09 -5.85
N PRO A 96 -14.42 5.19 -5.93
CA PRO A 96 -13.62 5.47 -7.12
C PRO A 96 -12.57 4.40 -7.43
N LEU A 97 -12.01 3.73 -6.42
CA LEU A 97 -10.95 2.71 -6.58
C LEU A 97 -11.47 1.49 -7.36
N ARG A 98 -12.76 1.15 -7.21
CA ARG A 98 -13.41 0.05 -7.94
C ARG A 98 -13.48 0.27 -9.45
N ARG A 99 -13.30 1.51 -9.90
CA ARG A 99 -13.41 1.92 -11.31
C ARG A 99 -12.05 2.09 -11.99
N PHE A 100 -10.96 1.75 -11.34
CA PHE A 100 -9.62 1.90 -11.93
C PHE A 100 -9.37 0.91 -13.07
N GLY A 101 -10.13 -0.19 -13.13
CA GLY A 101 -10.07 -1.23 -14.15
C GLY A 101 -11.13 -2.30 -13.93
N ASN A 102 -10.99 -3.41 -14.64
CA ASN A 102 -11.87 -4.59 -14.53
C ASN A 102 -11.27 -5.55 -13.50
N ALA A 103 -11.65 -5.42 -12.24
CA ALA A 103 -11.10 -6.23 -11.17
C ALA A 103 -11.41 -7.73 -11.36
N TYR A 104 -10.45 -8.59 -11.06
CA TYR A 104 -10.67 -10.03 -10.91
C TYR A 104 -11.56 -10.36 -9.72
N GLY A 105 -11.55 -9.50 -8.69
CA GLY A 105 -12.38 -9.60 -7.51
C GLY A 105 -12.02 -8.58 -6.46
N GLU A 106 -12.92 -8.41 -5.50
CA GLU A 106 -12.71 -7.58 -4.32
C GLU A 106 -13.18 -8.30 -3.06
N HIS A 107 -12.55 -7.95 -1.95
CA HIS A 107 -12.99 -8.31 -0.61
C HIS A 107 -12.76 -7.11 0.30
N ILE A 108 -13.80 -6.29 0.46
CA ILE A 108 -13.80 -5.10 1.31
C ILE A 108 -14.93 -5.24 2.32
N GLY A 109 -14.65 -4.93 3.57
CA GLY A 109 -15.65 -4.98 4.62
C GLY A 109 -15.17 -4.37 5.92
N VAL A 110 -16.12 -4.20 6.84
CA VAL A 110 -15.84 -3.73 8.21
C VAL A 110 -15.34 -4.90 9.03
N GLN A 111 -14.13 -4.79 9.57
CA GLN A 111 -13.51 -5.83 10.39
C GLN A 111 -12.62 -5.23 11.48
N PRO A 112 -12.27 -6.00 12.53
CA PRO A 112 -11.36 -5.53 13.57
C PRO A 112 -10.01 -5.11 12.98
N TYR A 113 -9.51 -3.94 13.38
CA TYR A 113 -8.20 -3.45 12.92
C TYR A 113 -7.06 -4.43 13.21
N ILE A 114 -7.16 -5.16 14.33
CA ILE A 114 -6.16 -6.17 14.71
C ILE A 114 -6.08 -7.33 13.70
N ASP A 115 -7.20 -7.69 13.08
CA ASP A 115 -7.25 -8.76 12.07
C ASP A 115 -6.65 -8.25 10.76
N TRP A 116 -6.94 -7.01 10.38
CA TRP A 116 -6.30 -6.35 9.23
C TRP A 116 -4.79 -6.25 9.39
N GLN A 117 -4.31 -5.88 10.58
CA GLN A 117 -2.87 -5.81 10.89
C GLN A 117 -2.15 -7.15 10.68
N LYS A 118 -2.82 -8.27 10.93
CA LYS A 118 -2.28 -9.63 10.80
C LYS A 118 -2.50 -10.25 9.42
N ALA A 119 -3.31 -9.63 8.56
CA ALA A 119 -3.73 -10.21 7.29
C ALA A 119 -2.54 -10.54 6.35
N PHE A 120 -1.43 -9.82 6.49
CA PHE A 120 -0.24 -9.98 5.66
C PHE A 120 0.85 -10.88 6.29
N ASP A 121 0.72 -11.27 7.55
CA ASP A 121 1.71 -12.12 8.25
C ASP A 121 2.02 -13.43 7.49
N PRO A 122 1.06 -14.13 6.87
CA PRO A 122 1.34 -15.35 6.12
C PRO A 122 2.23 -15.15 4.89
N LEU A 123 2.35 -13.92 4.39
CA LEU A 123 3.18 -13.59 3.23
C LEU A 123 4.65 -13.35 3.62
N LEU A 124 4.94 -13.14 4.90
CA LEU A 124 6.26 -12.76 5.44
C LEU A 124 6.73 -13.80 6.47
N THR A 125 6.70 -15.07 6.10
CA THR A 125 7.06 -16.16 7.01
C THR A 125 8.55 -16.17 7.35
N PRO A 126 8.93 -16.45 8.61
CA PRO A 126 10.33 -16.59 9.01
C PRO A 126 11.06 -17.69 8.24
N GLY A 127 12.38 -17.49 8.01
CA GLY A 127 13.26 -18.48 7.38
C GLY A 127 13.55 -18.24 5.91
N ALA A 128 12.82 -17.38 5.22
CA ALA A 128 13.16 -16.94 3.86
C ALA A 128 14.39 -16.02 3.89
N ARG A 129 15.22 -16.09 2.83
CA ARG A 129 16.29 -15.11 2.59
C ARG A 129 15.69 -13.97 1.82
N ASN A 130 15.63 -12.80 2.44
CA ASN A 130 15.01 -11.62 1.87
C ASN A 130 16.07 -10.59 1.45
N TYR A 131 15.84 -9.95 0.33
CA TYR A 131 16.60 -8.78 -0.12
C TYR A 131 15.60 -7.67 -0.45
N TRP A 132 15.66 -6.58 0.30
CA TRP A 132 14.72 -5.47 0.19
C TRP A 132 15.43 -4.19 -0.19
N LYS A 133 14.84 -3.44 -1.12
CA LYS A 133 15.25 -2.10 -1.51
C LYS A 133 14.06 -1.18 -1.50
N SER A 134 14.29 0.07 -1.07
CA SER A 134 13.26 1.10 -1.08
C SER A 134 13.70 2.34 -1.84
N HIS A 135 12.72 3.04 -2.39
CA HIS A 135 12.87 4.34 -3.04
C HIS A 135 11.65 5.22 -2.74
N ASN A 136 11.86 6.54 -2.64
CA ASN A 136 10.79 7.51 -2.42
C ASN A 136 10.52 8.27 -3.71
N PHE A 137 9.22 8.52 -4.00
CA PHE A 137 8.79 9.34 -5.12
C PHE A 137 7.96 10.52 -4.60
N SER A 138 8.17 11.70 -5.17
CA SER A 138 7.25 12.83 -5.02
C SER A 138 6.03 12.66 -5.93
N MET A 139 6.24 12.10 -7.13
CA MET A 139 5.17 11.80 -8.10
C MET A 139 5.45 10.44 -8.78
N LEU A 140 4.38 9.76 -9.17
CA LEU A 140 4.43 8.57 -10.03
C LEU A 140 4.14 9.01 -11.47
N GLU A 141 5.21 9.38 -12.18
CA GLU A 141 5.15 9.76 -13.59
C GLU A 141 5.15 8.52 -14.52
N GLU A 142 5.02 8.75 -15.82
CA GLU A 142 4.88 7.66 -16.81
C GLU A 142 6.08 6.71 -16.82
N GLU A 143 7.32 7.22 -16.81
CA GLU A 143 8.55 6.42 -16.87
C GLU A 143 8.72 5.49 -15.64
N PRO A 144 8.56 5.96 -14.38
CA PRO A 144 8.50 5.08 -13.22
C PRO A 144 7.39 4.02 -13.30
N ILE A 145 6.19 4.40 -13.78
CA ILE A 145 5.08 3.47 -13.93
C ILE A 145 5.42 2.35 -14.92
N ASP A 146 5.95 2.69 -16.09
CA ASP A 146 6.31 1.71 -17.11
C ASP A 146 7.41 0.77 -16.61
N THR A 147 8.41 1.30 -15.88
CA THR A 147 9.45 0.50 -15.24
C THR A 147 8.87 -0.47 -14.21
N ILE A 148 7.95 -0.02 -13.34
CA ILE A 148 7.30 -0.88 -12.35
C ILE A 148 6.56 -2.03 -13.04
N ILE A 149 5.83 -1.75 -14.12
CA ILE A 149 5.07 -2.75 -14.86
C ILE A 149 5.99 -3.79 -15.51
N GLU A 150 7.08 -3.35 -16.13
CA GLU A 150 8.08 -4.23 -16.72
C GLU A 150 8.61 -5.25 -15.71
N TYR A 151 9.07 -4.76 -14.56
CA TYR A 151 9.60 -5.63 -13.50
C TYR A 151 8.53 -6.46 -12.78
N ALA A 152 7.30 -5.95 -12.69
CA ALA A 152 6.17 -6.70 -12.15
C ALA A 152 5.84 -7.94 -13.00
N GLY A 153 5.97 -7.83 -14.32
CA GLY A 153 5.80 -8.96 -15.25
C GLY A 153 6.93 -9.98 -15.21
N ALA A 154 8.06 -9.65 -14.56
CA ALA A 154 9.27 -10.50 -14.50
C ALA A 154 9.60 -10.97 -13.07
N LEU A 155 8.67 -10.89 -12.12
CA LEU A 155 8.90 -11.31 -10.74
C LEU A 155 9.29 -12.80 -10.67
N PRO A 156 10.45 -13.14 -10.07
CA PRO A 156 11.02 -14.49 -10.16
C PRO A 156 10.26 -15.51 -9.32
N SER A 157 9.53 -15.10 -8.31
CA SER A 157 8.78 -16.01 -7.43
C SER A 157 7.50 -15.39 -6.87
N SER A 158 6.65 -16.20 -6.26
CA SER A 158 5.44 -15.74 -5.54
C SER A 158 5.75 -15.00 -4.23
N GLN A 159 6.99 -15.05 -3.76
CA GLN A 159 7.44 -14.31 -2.58
C GLN A 159 7.97 -12.92 -2.93
N CYS A 160 8.20 -12.64 -4.23
CA CYS A 160 8.65 -11.33 -4.68
C CYS A 160 7.45 -10.42 -4.95
N GLU A 161 7.62 -9.15 -4.62
CA GLU A 161 6.62 -8.12 -4.90
C GLU A 161 7.24 -6.74 -5.04
N ILE A 162 6.55 -5.85 -5.77
CA ILE A 162 6.81 -4.42 -5.74
C ILE A 162 5.60 -3.78 -5.05
N PHE A 163 5.87 -3.12 -3.97
CA PHE A 163 4.87 -2.51 -3.11
C PHE A 163 5.08 -0.99 -3.06
N ILE A 164 4.02 -0.22 -3.26
CA ILE A 164 4.02 1.24 -3.17
C ILE A 164 3.00 1.66 -2.12
N ALA A 165 3.49 2.28 -1.04
CA ALA A 165 2.63 2.91 -0.04
C ALA A 165 2.56 4.41 -0.25
N THR A 166 1.41 4.99 0.06
CA THR A 166 1.27 6.44 0.17
C THR A 166 1.92 6.96 1.45
N ILE A 167 2.63 8.08 1.33
CA ILE A 167 3.14 8.86 2.45
C ILE A 167 2.35 10.16 2.46
N GLY A 168 1.67 10.46 3.55
CA GLY A 168 0.85 11.67 3.60
C GLY A 168 0.56 12.14 5.02
N GLY A 169 -0.49 12.91 5.15
CA GLY A 169 -0.94 13.41 6.44
C GLY A 169 0.15 14.20 7.17
N GLN A 170 0.33 13.90 8.44
CA GLN A 170 1.28 14.62 9.30
C GLN A 170 2.74 14.47 8.85
N THR A 171 3.11 13.38 8.16
CA THR A 171 4.48 13.17 7.69
C THR A 171 4.92 14.26 6.71
N GLY A 172 4.08 14.62 5.75
CA GLY A 172 4.35 15.68 4.77
C GLY A 172 4.20 17.11 5.33
N ARG A 173 3.48 17.28 6.45
CA ARG A 173 3.21 18.61 7.06
C ARG A 173 4.33 19.12 7.97
N VAL A 174 5.28 18.26 8.35
CA VAL A 174 6.43 18.63 9.21
C VAL A 174 7.53 19.23 8.35
N GLN A 175 8.06 20.39 8.76
CA GLN A 175 9.15 21.06 8.05
C GLN A 175 10.40 20.16 7.96
N PRO A 176 11.11 20.13 6.82
CA PRO A 176 12.29 19.26 6.62
C PRO A 176 13.37 19.42 7.68
N GLU A 177 13.55 20.63 8.21
CA GLU A 177 14.58 20.95 9.19
C GLU A 177 14.20 20.57 10.64
N ALA A 178 12.94 20.26 10.89
CA ALA A 178 12.44 20.01 12.25
C ALA A 178 12.97 18.69 12.84
N MET A 179 13.25 17.69 11.99
CA MET A 179 13.65 16.35 12.41
C MET A 179 14.75 15.78 11.51
N ALA A 180 15.26 14.59 11.86
CA ALA A 180 16.29 13.91 11.07
C ALA A 180 15.74 13.29 9.76
N TYR A 181 14.45 12.97 9.70
CA TYR A 181 13.80 12.49 8.47
C TYR A 181 13.63 13.66 7.50
N SER A 182 14.23 13.56 6.32
CA SER A 182 14.32 14.66 5.34
C SER A 182 13.38 14.52 4.13
N ASN A 183 12.84 13.32 3.87
CA ASN A 183 11.99 13.05 2.70
C ASN A 183 10.52 13.49 2.95
N ARG A 184 10.33 14.79 3.23
CA ARG A 184 9.01 15.36 3.57
C ARG A 184 8.17 15.68 2.34
N ASP A 185 8.82 15.79 1.19
CA ASP A 185 8.25 16.02 -0.13
C ASP A 185 7.85 14.71 -0.85
N ALA A 186 8.17 13.57 -0.27
CA ALA A 186 7.78 12.29 -0.82
C ALA A 186 6.30 11.99 -0.56
N ASN A 187 5.56 11.65 -1.62
CA ASN A 187 4.18 11.19 -1.55
C ASN A 187 4.06 9.67 -1.54
N TYR A 188 5.12 8.98 -1.97
CA TYR A 188 5.14 7.52 -2.05
C TYR A 188 6.46 6.95 -1.56
N VAL A 189 6.38 5.78 -0.95
CA VAL A 189 7.53 4.90 -0.73
C VAL A 189 7.29 3.59 -1.48
N MET A 190 8.24 3.22 -2.32
CA MET A 190 8.28 1.91 -2.97
C MET A 190 9.21 1.00 -2.21
N ASN A 191 8.80 -0.24 -2.02
CA ASN A 191 9.68 -1.33 -1.61
C ASN A 191 9.64 -2.44 -2.66
N VAL A 192 10.82 -2.95 -2.98
CA VAL A 192 10.98 -4.15 -3.79
C VAL A 192 11.43 -5.25 -2.86
N HIS A 193 10.61 -6.28 -2.74
CA HIS A 193 10.87 -7.47 -1.91
C HIS A 193 11.27 -8.63 -2.83
N ALA A 194 12.43 -9.25 -2.55
CA ALA A 194 12.97 -10.37 -3.30
C ALA A 194 13.64 -11.39 -2.35
#